data_904179319aa8d882a6848b38768ff027
#
_entry.id   904179319aa8d882a6848b38768ff027
#
_cell.length_a   1.000
_cell.length_b   1.000
_cell.length_c   1.000
_cell.angle_alpha   90.00
_cell.angle_beta   90.00
_cell.angle_gamma   90.00
#
_symmetry.space_group_name_H-M   'P 1'
#
loop_
_entity.id
_entity.type
_entity.pdbx_description
1 polymer ?
#
loop_
_entity_poly.entity_id
_entity_poly.type
_entity_poly.pdbx_seq_one_letter_code
_entity_poly.pdbx_strand_id
1 'polypeptide(L)'
;HRVPSHRTSLRTAEVVRMSLKRCKVCKQQFRPTRQMQPTCGNYECQVSYAQQVADKAKAKREKVERAADRQKREKLKTRSDWIKDAQIAFNAFIRERDKDKPCICCGLPLGSQSVGGGYDCGHYRSVGSAPNLRFDERNAHGQRKQCNRWGAGRAVDYRIGLICRIGLASVEALESENDPAKWTIEELREIRDTYRAKLKELKRA
;
A
#
# COMPACT_ATOMS: atom_id res chain seq x y z
N HIS A 1 -63.95 -62.79 -22.64
CA HIS A 1 -63.30 -61.45 -22.43
C HIS A 1 -62.30 -61.55 -21.28
N ARG A 2 -60.96 -61.49 -21.64
CA ARG A 2 -59.90 -61.44 -20.65
C ARG A 2 -59.56 -59.95 -20.37
N VAL A 3 -59.65 -59.56 -19.08
CA VAL A 3 -59.22 -58.23 -18.62
C VAL A 3 -57.75 -58.32 -18.31
N PRO A 4 -56.87 -57.42 -18.88
CA PRO A 4 -55.47 -57.41 -18.53
C PRO A 4 -55.23 -56.73 -17.16
N SER A 5 -54.61 -57.43 -16.23
CA SER A 5 -54.16 -56.91 -14.94
C SER A 5 -52.94 -55.96 -15.13
N HIS A 6 -53.12 -54.65 -14.95
CA HIS A 6 -52.05 -53.73 -14.84
C HIS A 6 -51.36 -53.89 -13.47
N ARG A 7 -50.20 -54.51 -13.46
CA ARG A 7 -49.23 -54.42 -12.33
C ARG A 7 -48.58 -53.06 -12.35
N THR A 8 -49.04 -52.18 -11.47
CA THR A 8 -48.34 -50.93 -11.16
C THR A 8 -47.08 -51.25 -10.37
N SER A 9 -45.94 -51.23 -11.03
CA SER A 9 -44.61 -51.31 -10.39
C SER A 9 -44.37 -50.02 -9.62
N LEU A 10 -44.54 -50.06 -8.31
CA LEU A 10 -44.06 -48.98 -7.41
C LEU A 10 -42.53 -49.01 -7.43
N ARG A 11 -41.96 -48.12 -8.24
CA ARG A 11 -40.52 -47.81 -8.16
C ARG A 11 -40.26 -47.17 -6.79
N THR A 12 -39.69 -47.95 -5.85
CA THR A 12 -39.12 -47.43 -4.61
C THR A 12 -38.00 -46.43 -4.98
N ALA A 13 -38.26 -45.16 -4.67
CA ALA A 13 -37.24 -44.11 -4.85
C ALA A 13 -36.03 -44.46 -3.95
N GLU A 14 -34.92 -44.85 -4.54
CA GLU A 14 -33.68 -45.00 -3.82
C GLU A 14 -33.30 -43.65 -3.22
N VAL A 15 -33.42 -43.58 -1.89
CA VAL A 15 -32.96 -42.42 -1.12
C VAL A 15 -31.44 -42.41 -1.18
N VAL A 16 -30.88 -41.60 -2.07
CA VAL A 16 -29.44 -41.37 -2.15
C VAL A 16 -28.97 -40.85 -0.78
N ARG A 17 -28.34 -41.71 0.00
CA ARG A 17 -27.77 -41.36 1.32
C ARG A 17 -26.57 -40.45 1.12
N MET A 18 -26.80 -39.14 1.27
CA MET A 18 -25.68 -38.16 1.21
C MET A 18 -24.70 -38.39 2.37
N SER A 19 -23.41 -38.22 2.11
CA SER A 19 -22.35 -38.28 3.12
C SER A 19 -22.50 -37.22 4.20
N LEU A 20 -22.04 -37.52 5.41
CA LEU A 20 -22.01 -36.54 6.52
C LEU A 20 -21.15 -35.32 6.16
N LYS A 21 -21.66 -34.17 6.50
CA LYS A 21 -20.93 -32.87 6.32
C LYS A 21 -20.78 -32.18 7.67
N ARG A 22 -19.77 -31.29 7.76
CA ARG A 22 -19.63 -30.40 8.92
C ARG A 22 -20.34 -29.07 8.66
N CYS A 23 -21.16 -28.64 9.61
CA CYS A 23 -21.83 -27.34 9.57
C CYS A 23 -20.80 -26.24 9.51
N LYS A 24 -20.94 -25.27 8.57
CA LYS A 24 -19.99 -24.15 8.43
C LYS A 24 -19.98 -23.20 9.63
N VAL A 25 -21.05 -23.21 10.45
CA VAL A 25 -21.18 -22.36 11.64
C VAL A 25 -20.76 -23.12 12.91
N CYS A 26 -21.54 -24.07 13.37
CA CYS A 26 -21.29 -24.78 14.64
C CYS A 26 -20.25 -25.92 14.54
N LYS A 27 -19.77 -26.27 13.36
CA LYS A 27 -18.79 -27.34 13.07
C LYS A 27 -19.25 -28.75 13.39
N GLN A 28 -20.48 -28.95 13.90
CA GLN A 28 -21.04 -30.27 14.17
C GLN A 28 -21.30 -31.02 12.87
N GLN A 29 -21.20 -32.34 12.91
CA GLN A 29 -21.57 -33.21 11.79
C GLN A 29 -23.07 -33.29 11.65
N PHE A 30 -23.54 -33.25 10.41
CA PHE A 30 -24.96 -33.41 10.08
C PHE A 30 -25.13 -34.14 8.75
N ARG A 31 -26.29 -34.73 8.55
CA ARG A 31 -26.68 -35.34 7.28
C ARG A 31 -27.44 -34.30 6.46
N PRO A 32 -26.92 -33.89 5.30
CA PRO A 32 -27.59 -32.89 4.48
C PRO A 32 -28.86 -33.47 3.85
N THR A 33 -29.89 -32.63 3.75
CA THR A 33 -31.16 -32.96 3.06
C THR A 33 -31.14 -32.48 1.60
N ARG A 34 -30.21 -31.60 1.27
CA ARG A 34 -30.02 -31.04 -0.08
C ARG A 34 -28.54 -31.03 -0.46
N GLN A 35 -28.31 -31.27 -1.75
CA GLN A 35 -26.94 -31.08 -2.30
C GLN A 35 -26.45 -29.66 -2.06
N MET A 36 -25.21 -29.50 -1.63
CA MET A 36 -24.61 -28.19 -1.31
C MET A 36 -25.11 -27.49 -0.04
N GLN A 37 -25.90 -28.17 0.83
CA GLN A 37 -26.32 -27.59 2.10
C GLN A 37 -25.12 -27.23 3.00
N PRO A 38 -24.98 -25.97 3.44
CA PRO A 38 -23.81 -25.51 4.18
C PRO A 38 -23.93 -25.64 5.70
N THR A 39 -25.17 -25.72 6.23
CA THR A 39 -25.46 -25.71 7.68
C THR A 39 -26.32 -26.89 8.10
N CYS A 40 -26.29 -27.22 9.40
CA CYS A 40 -27.02 -28.39 9.99
C CYS A 40 -28.54 -28.23 10.02
N GLY A 41 -29.12 -27.15 9.54
CA GLY A 41 -30.57 -26.91 9.58
C GLY A 41 -31.06 -26.18 10.84
N ASN A 42 -30.25 -26.05 11.89
CA ASN A 42 -30.58 -25.19 13.03
C ASN A 42 -30.78 -23.76 12.57
N TYR A 43 -31.82 -23.08 13.05
CA TYR A 43 -32.20 -21.72 12.67
C TYR A 43 -31.07 -20.72 12.88
N GLU A 44 -30.42 -20.75 14.05
CA GLU A 44 -29.31 -19.86 14.36
C GLU A 44 -28.11 -20.05 13.40
N CYS A 45 -27.82 -21.32 13.05
CA CYS A 45 -26.77 -21.61 12.08
C CYS A 45 -27.13 -21.13 10.68
N GLN A 46 -28.38 -21.18 10.29
CA GLN A 46 -28.86 -20.68 9.00
C GLN A 46 -28.76 -19.17 8.94
N VAL A 47 -29.27 -18.45 9.95
CA VAL A 47 -29.21 -16.99 10.06
C VAL A 47 -27.77 -16.50 10.09
N SER A 48 -26.94 -17.07 10.95
CA SER A 48 -25.51 -16.69 11.05
C SER A 48 -24.76 -16.93 9.74
N TYR A 49 -25.04 -18.04 9.05
CA TYR A 49 -24.43 -18.31 7.76
C TYR A 49 -24.90 -17.33 6.68
N ALA A 50 -26.20 -17.02 6.64
CA ALA A 50 -26.74 -16.05 5.70
C ALA A 50 -26.12 -14.65 5.91
N GLN A 51 -25.97 -14.23 7.19
CA GLN A 51 -25.31 -12.99 7.54
C GLN A 51 -23.83 -12.98 7.07
N GLN A 52 -23.06 -14.04 7.35
CA GLN A 52 -21.67 -14.16 6.90
C GLN A 52 -21.55 -14.08 5.38
N VAL A 53 -22.48 -14.67 4.63
CA VAL A 53 -22.50 -14.59 3.16
C VAL A 53 -22.82 -13.17 2.69
N ALA A 54 -23.80 -12.51 3.32
CA ALA A 54 -24.16 -11.13 3.01
C ALA A 54 -23.00 -10.17 3.29
N ASP A 55 -22.34 -10.30 4.44
CA ASP A 55 -21.20 -9.47 4.83
C ASP A 55 -20.01 -9.65 3.86
N LYS A 56 -19.72 -10.90 3.48
CA LYS A 56 -18.68 -11.17 2.47
C LYS A 56 -19.03 -10.57 1.12
N ALA A 57 -20.28 -10.66 0.69
CA ALA A 57 -20.73 -10.06 -0.57
C ALA A 57 -20.64 -8.54 -0.53
N LYS A 58 -21.06 -7.91 0.60
CA LYS A 58 -20.92 -6.47 0.84
C LYS A 58 -19.46 -6.02 0.78
N ALA A 59 -18.59 -6.69 1.53
CA ALA A 59 -17.16 -6.37 1.55
C ALA A 59 -16.51 -6.49 0.14
N LYS A 60 -16.94 -7.49 -0.64
CA LYS A 60 -16.47 -7.64 -2.03
C LYS A 60 -16.93 -6.47 -2.92
N ARG A 61 -18.20 -6.04 -2.81
CA ARG A 61 -18.72 -4.89 -3.56
C ARG A 61 -17.99 -3.61 -3.19
N GLU A 62 -17.84 -3.33 -1.90
CA GLU A 62 -17.10 -2.15 -1.41
C GLU A 62 -15.64 -2.15 -1.89
N LYS A 63 -14.99 -3.31 -1.93
CA LYS A 63 -13.62 -3.40 -2.46
C LYS A 63 -13.54 -3.03 -3.94
N VAL A 64 -14.50 -3.49 -4.74
CA VAL A 64 -14.58 -3.16 -6.18
C VAL A 64 -14.87 -1.68 -6.37
N GLU A 65 -15.82 -1.11 -5.63
CA GLU A 65 -16.17 0.30 -5.68
C GLU A 65 -14.99 1.19 -5.29
N ARG A 66 -14.31 0.91 -4.18
CA ARG A 66 -13.10 1.64 -3.76
C ARG A 66 -11.98 1.57 -4.81
N ALA A 67 -11.83 0.43 -5.50
CA ALA A 67 -10.86 0.30 -6.58
C ALA A 67 -11.25 1.17 -7.80
N ALA A 68 -12.53 1.17 -8.17
CA ALA A 68 -13.04 2.01 -9.26
C ALA A 68 -12.91 3.50 -8.95
N ASP A 69 -13.23 3.92 -7.72
CA ASP A 69 -13.09 5.31 -7.27
C ASP A 69 -11.63 5.77 -7.25
N ARG A 70 -10.72 4.89 -6.82
CA ARG A 70 -9.29 5.17 -6.88
C ARG A 70 -8.83 5.41 -8.32
N GLN A 71 -9.27 4.57 -9.27
CA GLN A 71 -8.94 4.76 -10.68
C GLN A 71 -9.50 6.06 -11.25
N LYS A 72 -10.77 6.41 -10.90
CA LYS A 72 -11.36 7.69 -11.29
C LYS A 72 -10.54 8.88 -10.76
N ARG A 73 -10.17 8.85 -9.47
CA ARG A 73 -9.34 9.90 -8.85
C ARG A 73 -7.96 10.01 -9.53
N GLU A 74 -7.33 8.89 -9.86
CA GLU A 74 -6.04 8.93 -10.57
C GLU A 74 -6.14 9.56 -11.97
N LYS A 75 -7.24 9.30 -12.71
CA LYS A 75 -7.48 9.93 -14.02
C LYS A 75 -7.70 11.44 -13.93
N LEU A 76 -8.19 11.94 -12.80
CA LEU A 76 -8.45 13.36 -12.59
C LEU A 76 -7.25 14.14 -12.04
N LYS A 77 -6.15 13.45 -11.67
CA LYS A 77 -4.95 14.10 -11.14
C LYS A 77 -4.26 14.96 -12.18
N THR A 78 -3.96 16.18 -11.76
CA THR A 78 -3.10 17.09 -12.52
C THR A 78 -1.62 16.65 -12.40
N ARG A 79 -0.75 17.19 -13.28
CA ARG A 79 0.70 16.99 -13.15
C ARG A 79 1.23 17.43 -11.78
N SER A 80 0.70 18.51 -11.22
CA SER A 80 1.07 19.00 -9.87
C SER A 80 0.73 17.97 -8.78
N ASP A 81 -0.40 17.30 -8.89
CA ASP A 81 -0.80 16.26 -7.93
C ASP A 81 0.10 15.03 -8.03
N TRP A 82 0.51 14.66 -9.24
CA TRP A 82 1.48 13.58 -9.45
C TRP A 82 2.86 13.91 -8.88
N ILE A 83 3.34 15.17 -9.04
CA ILE A 83 4.58 15.63 -8.40
C ILE A 83 4.49 15.49 -6.88
N LYS A 84 3.37 15.89 -6.27
CA LYS A 84 3.15 15.74 -4.82
C LYS A 84 3.18 14.28 -4.38
N ASP A 85 2.50 13.40 -5.12
CA ASP A 85 2.47 11.96 -4.82
C ASP A 85 3.86 11.32 -4.91
N ALA A 86 4.63 11.64 -5.95
CA ALA A 86 6.00 11.19 -6.11
C ALA A 86 6.90 11.72 -4.96
N GLN A 87 6.75 12.99 -4.60
CA GLN A 87 7.51 13.61 -3.51
C GLN A 87 7.20 12.97 -2.15
N ILE A 88 5.94 12.65 -1.88
CA ILE A 88 5.55 11.95 -0.65
C ILE A 88 6.23 10.57 -0.58
N ALA A 89 6.22 9.82 -1.68
CA ALA A 89 6.85 8.49 -1.74
C ALA A 89 8.37 8.57 -1.58
N PHE A 90 9.01 9.50 -2.30
CA PHE A 90 10.45 9.76 -2.21
C PHE A 90 10.87 10.17 -0.79
N ASN A 91 10.20 11.16 -0.21
CA ASN A 91 10.51 11.64 1.14
C ASN A 91 10.32 10.55 2.21
N ALA A 92 9.32 9.68 2.04
CA ALA A 92 9.11 8.56 2.95
C ALA A 92 10.25 7.54 2.88
N PHE A 93 10.74 7.25 1.67
CA PHE A 93 11.89 6.38 1.46
C PHE A 93 13.17 6.97 2.07
N ILE A 94 13.48 8.24 1.79
CA ILE A 94 14.67 8.91 2.35
C ILE A 94 14.64 8.92 3.88
N ARG A 95 13.49 9.20 4.49
CA ARG A 95 13.36 9.15 5.95
C ARG A 95 13.62 7.74 6.51
N GLU A 96 13.11 6.70 5.87
CA GLU A 96 13.37 5.33 6.30
C GLU A 96 14.84 4.94 6.10
N ARG A 97 15.42 5.28 4.94
CA ARG A 97 16.84 5.04 4.62
C ARG A 97 17.80 5.64 5.64
N ASP A 98 17.47 6.81 6.15
CA ASP A 98 18.35 7.60 7.02
C ASP A 98 17.95 7.56 8.51
N LYS A 99 16.95 6.76 8.91
CA LYS A 99 16.40 6.74 10.27
C LYS A 99 17.45 6.55 11.38
N ASP A 100 18.47 5.74 11.10
CA ASP A 100 19.54 5.40 12.04
C ASP A 100 20.81 6.22 11.81
N LYS A 101 20.79 7.21 10.89
CA LYS A 101 21.90 8.10 10.60
C LYS A 101 21.76 9.41 11.37
N PRO A 102 22.88 10.10 11.64
CA PRO A 102 22.82 11.44 12.21
C PRO A 102 22.26 12.46 11.20
N CYS A 103 21.75 13.59 11.72
CA CYS A 103 21.32 14.73 10.93
C CYS A 103 22.46 15.18 9.99
N ILE A 104 22.12 15.40 8.73
CA ILE A 104 23.10 15.78 7.71
C ILE A 104 23.84 17.09 8.03
N CYS A 105 23.21 18.04 8.74
CA CYS A 105 23.79 19.35 9.05
C CYS A 105 24.52 19.39 10.39
N CYS A 106 23.89 18.94 11.48
CA CYS A 106 24.40 19.16 12.83
C CYS A 106 25.00 17.90 13.48
N GLY A 107 24.94 16.75 12.80
CA GLY A 107 25.48 15.49 13.32
C GLY A 107 24.72 14.88 14.50
N LEU A 108 23.70 15.56 15.03
CA LEU A 108 22.90 15.03 16.14
C LEU A 108 21.91 13.96 15.66
N PRO A 109 21.48 13.04 16.56
CA PRO A 109 20.48 12.04 16.24
C PRO A 109 19.21 12.69 15.64
N LEU A 110 18.61 12.05 14.64
CA LEU A 110 17.41 12.57 13.97
C LEU A 110 16.18 12.59 14.88
N GLY A 111 16.15 11.77 15.92
CA GLY A 111 15.02 11.63 16.85
C GLY A 111 14.01 10.60 16.37
N SER A 112 13.10 10.20 17.27
CA SER A 112 12.05 9.23 16.96
C SER A 112 11.04 9.80 15.96
N GLN A 113 10.45 8.93 15.14
CA GLN A 113 9.33 9.26 14.25
C GLN A 113 8.00 9.35 15.05
N SER A 114 7.96 10.13 16.14
CA SER A 114 6.73 10.43 16.86
C SER A 114 5.71 11.18 16.00
N VAL A 115 4.48 11.34 16.48
CA VAL A 115 3.41 12.08 15.80
C VAL A 115 3.93 13.43 15.29
N GLY A 116 3.86 13.64 13.97
CA GLY A 116 4.43 14.82 13.31
C GLY A 116 5.87 14.65 12.82
N GLY A 117 6.53 13.51 13.08
CA GLY A 117 7.90 13.17 12.66
C GLY A 117 8.99 13.97 13.36
N GLY A 118 10.07 13.36 13.81
CA GLY A 118 11.22 14.03 14.46
C GLY A 118 12.09 14.81 13.46
N TYR A 119 12.07 14.44 12.18
CA TYR A 119 12.93 15.00 11.14
C TYR A 119 12.24 14.98 9.77
N ASP A 120 12.78 15.74 8.85
CA ASP A 120 12.30 15.87 7.48
C ASP A 120 13.28 15.22 6.48
N CYS A 121 12.84 15.01 5.26
CA CYS A 121 13.72 14.82 4.11
C CYS A 121 14.17 16.21 3.64
N GLY A 122 15.38 16.62 4.01
CA GLY A 122 15.98 17.87 3.54
C GLY A 122 16.66 17.67 2.19
N HIS A 123 16.59 18.68 1.31
CA HIS A 123 17.30 18.70 0.04
C HIS A 123 18.48 19.67 0.13
N TYR A 124 19.66 19.28 -0.35
CA TYR A 124 20.82 20.15 -0.44
C TYR A 124 20.55 21.30 -1.39
N ARG A 125 20.28 20.99 -2.66
CA ARG A 125 19.76 21.97 -3.61
C ARG A 125 18.23 21.92 -3.59
N SER A 126 17.61 23.08 -3.31
CA SER A 126 16.18 23.16 -3.12
C SER A 126 15.41 22.68 -4.38
N VAL A 127 14.25 22.11 -4.19
CA VAL A 127 13.39 21.67 -5.30
C VAL A 127 12.91 22.83 -6.21
N GLY A 128 13.03 24.06 -5.73
CA GLY A 128 12.75 25.26 -6.53
C GLY A 128 13.95 25.70 -7.37
N SER A 129 15.18 25.64 -6.82
CA SER A 129 16.40 26.03 -7.52
C SER A 129 16.94 24.96 -8.46
N ALA A 130 16.73 23.67 -8.14
CA ALA A 130 17.19 22.54 -8.93
C ALA A 130 16.08 21.48 -9.06
N PRO A 131 15.05 21.73 -9.88
CA PRO A 131 13.92 20.83 -10.02
C PRO A 131 14.31 19.44 -10.56
N ASN A 132 15.36 19.34 -11.35
CA ASN A 132 15.94 18.10 -11.86
C ASN A 132 16.46 17.19 -10.73
N LEU A 133 16.98 17.76 -9.64
CA LEU A 133 17.48 17.02 -8.49
C LEU A 133 16.40 16.70 -7.42
N ARG A 134 15.13 16.98 -7.72
CA ARG A 134 14.01 16.76 -6.80
C ARG A 134 13.93 15.33 -6.27
N PHE A 135 14.22 14.36 -7.11
CA PHE A 135 14.12 12.93 -6.79
C PHE A 135 15.49 12.23 -6.82
N ASP A 136 16.59 13.01 -6.74
CA ASP A 136 17.93 12.46 -6.63
C ASP A 136 18.25 12.11 -5.18
N GLU A 137 18.58 10.85 -4.94
CA GLU A 137 18.90 10.34 -3.60
C GLU A 137 20.18 10.95 -3.02
N ARG A 138 21.11 11.41 -3.87
CA ARG A 138 22.33 12.10 -3.45
C ARG A 138 22.02 13.51 -2.93
N ASN A 139 20.96 14.13 -3.44
CA ASN A 139 20.53 15.49 -3.08
C ASN A 139 19.65 15.54 -1.82
N ALA A 140 19.17 14.40 -1.29
CA ALA A 140 18.17 14.37 -0.24
C ALA A 140 18.59 13.47 0.93
N HIS A 141 18.55 14.00 2.15
CA HIS A 141 18.96 13.32 3.38
C HIS A 141 18.08 13.66 4.58
N GLY A 142 18.13 12.77 5.60
CA GLY A 142 17.50 13.01 6.89
C GLY A 142 18.05 14.28 7.57
N GLN A 143 17.17 15.24 7.84
CA GLN A 143 17.51 16.51 8.44
C GLN A 143 16.56 16.84 9.59
N ARG A 144 17.09 17.22 10.77
CA ARG A 144 16.26 17.64 11.91
C ARG A 144 15.40 18.84 11.51
N LYS A 145 14.17 18.91 11.99
CA LYS A 145 13.25 20.02 11.68
C LYS A 145 13.83 21.39 12.02
N GLN A 146 14.56 21.50 13.14
CA GLN A 146 15.26 22.73 13.52
C GLN A 146 16.25 23.18 12.45
N CYS A 147 17.01 22.24 11.86
CA CYS A 147 17.97 22.56 10.80
C CYS A 147 17.27 22.89 9.47
N ASN A 148 16.20 22.11 9.13
CA ASN A 148 15.50 22.24 7.86
C ASN A 148 14.60 23.50 7.80
N ARG A 149 13.76 23.70 8.82
CA ARG A 149 12.70 24.72 8.80
C ARG A 149 13.15 26.06 9.37
N TRP A 150 13.80 26.04 10.52
CA TRP A 150 14.15 27.28 11.25
C TRP A 150 15.59 27.73 11.01
N GLY A 151 16.46 26.86 10.52
CA GLY A 151 17.83 27.19 10.17
C GLY A 151 18.03 27.53 8.68
N ALA A 152 16.97 27.87 7.94
CA ALA A 152 17.02 28.13 6.49
C ALA A 152 17.76 27.02 5.69
N GLY A 153 17.60 25.76 6.14
CA GLY A 153 18.24 24.59 5.53
C GLY A 153 19.72 24.42 5.89
N ARG A 154 20.38 25.43 6.51
CA ARG A 154 21.78 25.40 6.94
C ARG A 154 22.73 24.93 5.80
N ALA A 155 22.69 25.60 4.67
CA ALA A 155 23.33 25.14 3.44
C ALA A 155 24.83 24.82 3.59
N VAL A 156 25.58 25.61 4.37
CA VAL A 156 27.04 25.41 4.60
C VAL A 156 27.25 24.12 5.40
N ASP A 157 26.53 23.96 6.52
CA ASP A 157 26.65 22.76 7.36
C ASP A 157 26.16 21.52 6.59
N TYR A 158 25.12 21.68 5.77
CA TYR A 158 24.63 20.61 4.92
C TYR A 158 25.69 20.16 3.92
N ARG A 159 26.36 21.11 3.25
CA ARG A 159 27.47 20.81 2.32
C ARG A 159 28.60 20.03 2.98
N ILE A 160 29.01 20.45 4.17
CA ILE A 160 30.05 19.76 4.94
C ILE A 160 29.64 18.31 5.26
N GLY A 161 28.44 18.12 5.79
CA GLY A 161 27.90 16.79 6.09
C GLY A 161 27.71 15.95 4.82
N LEU A 162 27.34 16.56 3.71
CA LEU A 162 27.17 15.88 2.43
C LEU A 162 28.50 15.39 1.86
N ILE A 163 29.56 16.21 1.93
CA ILE A 163 30.93 15.80 1.54
C ILE A 163 31.38 14.58 2.35
N CYS A 164 31.13 14.57 3.66
CA CYS A 164 31.44 13.41 4.51
C CYS A 164 30.64 12.17 4.11
N ARG A 165 29.42 12.33 3.58
CA ARG A 165 28.48 11.22 3.29
C ARG A 165 28.65 10.62 1.89
N ILE A 166 28.87 11.45 0.87
CA ILE A 166 28.92 11.03 -0.54
C ILE A 166 30.22 11.45 -1.28
N GLY A 167 31.13 12.14 -0.61
CA GLY A 167 32.42 12.61 -1.17
C GLY A 167 32.32 13.93 -1.94
N LEU A 168 33.43 14.67 -2.02
CA LEU A 168 33.51 15.99 -2.64
C LEU A 168 33.09 15.96 -4.12
N ALA A 169 33.61 15.03 -4.90
CA ALA A 169 33.32 14.94 -6.33
C ALA A 169 31.81 14.79 -6.62
N SER A 170 31.09 14.01 -5.80
CA SER A 170 29.63 13.86 -5.93
C SER A 170 28.88 15.15 -5.59
N VAL A 171 29.37 15.92 -4.63
CA VAL A 171 28.78 17.21 -4.25
C VAL A 171 29.01 18.24 -5.37
N GLU A 172 30.22 18.34 -5.92
CA GLU A 172 30.53 19.22 -7.05
C GLU A 172 29.72 18.87 -8.30
N ALA A 173 29.51 17.57 -8.56
CA ALA A 173 28.60 17.11 -9.63
C ALA A 173 27.17 17.61 -9.41
N LEU A 174 26.63 17.49 -8.18
CA LEU A 174 25.31 18.03 -7.85
C LEU A 174 25.24 19.57 -7.99
N GLU A 175 26.33 20.28 -7.67
CA GLU A 175 26.40 21.75 -7.76
C GLU A 175 26.43 22.23 -9.19
N SER A 176 27.08 21.49 -10.09
CA SER A 176 27.17 21.82 -11.52
C SER A 176 25.94 21.44 -12.33
N GLU A 177 25.09 20.54 -11.82
CA GLU A 177 23.93 20.00 -12.53
C GLU A 177 22.76 20.99 -12.52
N ASN A 178 22.51 21.68 -13.65
CA ASN A 178 21.47 22.71 -13.75
C ASN A 178 20.47 22.45 -14.88
N ASP A 179 20.30 21.18 -15.29
CA ASP A 179 19.39 20.82 -16.36
C ASP A 179 17.92 21.10 -16.00
N PRO A 180 17.14 21.67 -16.94
CA PRO A 180 15.74 21.90 -16.70
C PRO A 180 14.99 20.57 -16.66
N ALA A 181 14.24 20.29 -15.59
CA ALA A 181 13.41 19.10 -15.52
C ALA A 181 11.93 19.43 -15.76
N LYS A 182 11.36 18.77 -16.75
CA LYS A 182 9.91 18.75 -16.99
C LYS A 182 9.45 17.30 -16.91
N TRP A 183 9.10 16.85 -15.70
CA TRP A 183 8.58 15.49 -15.48
C TRP A 183 7.24 15.27 -16.19
N THR A 184 7.14 14.20 -16.97
CA THR A 184 5.87 13.72 -17.51
C THR A 184 5.04 13.02 -16.42
N ILE A 185 3.75 12.79 -16.66
CA ILE A 185 2.90 12.06 -15.71
C ILE A 185 3.37 10.61 -15.58
N GLU A 186 3.83 10.02 -16.66
CA GLU A 186 4.37 8.66 -16.72
C GLU A 186 5.61 8.52 -15.86
N GLU A 187 6.59 9.39 -16.01
CA GLU A 187 7.80 9.42 -15.18
C GLU A 187 7.47 9.63 -13.69
N LEU A 188 6.53 10.51 -13.38
CA LEU A 188 6.11 10.75 -11.98
C LEU A 188 5.42 9.53 -11.35
N ARG A 189 4.66 8.76 -12.13
CA ARG A 189 4.10 7.48 -11.70
C ARG A 189 5.19 6.47 -11.41
N GLU A 190 6.15 6.34 -12.31
CA GLU A 190 7.27 5.41 -12.18
C GLU A 190 8.12 5.76 -10.94
N ILE A 191 8.47 7.03 -10.76
CA ILE A 191 9.17 7.53 -9.56
C ILE A 191 8.39 7.17 -8.29
N ARG A 192 7.10 7.49 -8.23
CA ARG A 192 6.24 7.18 -7.09
C ARG A 192 6.27 5.68 -6.76
N ASP A 193 6.09 4.84 -7.75
CA ASP A 193 5.94 3.40 -7.56
C ASP A 193 7.28 2.74 -7.21
N THR A 194 8.38 3.22 -7.80
CA THR A 194 9.76 2.83 -7.47
C THR A 194 10.07 3.12 -6.00
N TYR A 195 9.81 4.34 -5.52
CA TYR A 195 10.11 4.67 -4.12
C TYR A 195 9.16 4.03 -3.11
N ARG A 196 7.94 3.70 -3.50
CA ARG A 196 7.05 2.84 -2.69
C ARG A 196 7.58 1.41 -2.57
N ALA A 197 8.10 0.85 -3.65
CA ALA A 197 8.71 -0.47 -3.66
C ALA A 197 9.98 -0.49 -2.78
N LYS A 198 10.91 0.43 -3.01
CA LYS A 198 12.14 0.59 -2.20
C LYS A 198 11.83 0.75 -0.70
N LEU A 199 10.83 1.57 -0.35
CA LEU A 199 10.39 1.74 1.04
C LEU A 199 9.86 0.42 1.65
N LYS A 200 9.10 -0.35 0.87
CA LYS A 200 8.58 -1.65 1.33
C LYS A 200 9.70 -2.66 1.57
N GLU A 201 10.72 -2.66 0.75
CA GLU A 201 11.90 -3.51 0.91
C GLU A 201 12.70 -3.14 2.16
N LEU A 202 13.00 -1.85 2.36
CA LEU A 202 13.69 -1.37 3.57
C LEU A 202 12.97 -1.73 4.88
N LYS A 203 11.63 -1.77 4.87
CA LYS A 203 10.85 -2.14 6.06
C LYS A 203 10.78 -3.63 6.32
N ARG A 204 11.25 -4.46 5.41
CA ARG A 204 11.29 -5.92 5.55
C ARG A 204 12.66 -6.44 6.00
N ALA A 205 13.71 -5.65 5.70
CA ALA A 205 15.08 -5.90 6.15
C ALA A 205 15.24 -5.49 7.61
#